data_61c7ffede91f034dc716b43d49c0be87
#
_entry.id   61c7ffede91f034dc716b43d49c0be87
#
_cell.length_a   1.000
_cell.length_b   1.000
_cell.length_c   1.000
_cell.angle_alpha   90.00
_cell.angle_beta   90.00
_cell.angle_gamma   90.00
#
_symmetry.space_group_name_H-M   'P 1'
#
loop_
_entity.id
_entity.type
_entity.pdbx_description
1 polymer ?
#
loop_
_entity_poly.entity_id
_entity_poly.type
_entity_poly.pdbx_seq_one_letter_code
_entity_poly.pdbx_strand_id
1 'polypeptide(L)'
;MRTDMRTGGAGSRRMAPLAAAVALLGCGAAHSFELQTDNSDLSVRWDNTVKYSSAFRVRSPSSTLLSNPNNDDGDRNFSKGLISSRLDLFSEMDLSYQRNFGMRLSAAAWNDRVYLRPNGNPGFSGGAYPNQTSVAGNRFTQATRDIHGRKAEMLDAFVFGKFDLDGRSASVRAGRHSLLWGESLFFGGNAIAGAQQPFDVVKLVSVPNTQFKEAIRPVPQISGQYQLSSTASVGAYVQTGWAPSRMPGVGSYFNNTDPAPAGGESILLSPGTSPAQRSADVRPSDRGQGGVQLKLRGEEADYGFYLIRYHAKTPQLVPHLVMTAGGPTPDAYSLVYHQGTTALGASASKTFGNFNVAIEGSIRHNADLASSQAADVSAFAAGGATNNTNNPGYAVGRTAHFNVNTIGSLGPGPLWREANLIGEIAWNRLLSVSRNAAALDTNGTRDGVALRVVLEPMYRGVIDGVDLGLPIGLGFAPKGSRPLAVSNPNAWVPAGGGDLSIGVNAIYRDAWRFSMAYTHYFGPANTFNNANQNGAYTWAQTLKDRDFVSASLTYTF
;
A
#
# COMPACT_ATOMS: atom_id res chain seq x y z
N MET A 1 29.27 -38.74 -51.34
CA MET A 1 29.71 -39.42 -50.12
C MET A 1 29.04 -38.78 -48.95
N ARG A 2 28.28 -39.52 -48.18
CA ARG A 2 27.24 -39.27 -47.17
C ARG A 2 27.30 -37.94 -46.37
N THR A 3 26.21 -37.20 -46.47
CA THR A 3 25.77 -36.11 -45.63
C THR A 3 24.85 -36.69 -44.55
N ASP A 4 25.16 -36.50 -43.26
CA ASP A 4 24.26 -36.79 -42.15
C ASP A 4 23.66 -35.47 -41.65
N MET A 5 22.35 -35.31 -41.90
CA MET A 5 21.52 -34.30 -41.23
C MET A 5 21.09 -34.84 -39.83
N ARG A 6 21.45 -34.14 -38.78
CA ARG A 6 20.84 -34.33 -37.46
C ARG A 6 19.86 -33.19 -37.20
N THR A 7 18.58 -33.50 -37.24
CA THR A 7 17.50 -32.66 -36.72
C THR A 7 17.45 -32.78 -35.20
N GLY A 8 17.75 -31.67 -34.52
CA GLY A 8 17.62 -31.54 -33.06
C GLY A 8 16.23 -31.09 -32.69
N GLY A 9 15.38 -31.99 -32.20
CA GLY A 9 14.14 -31.64 -31.53
C GLY A 9 14.41 -31.11 -30.10
N ALA A 10 14.14 -29.84 -29.87
CA ALA A 10 14.18 -29.24 -28.52
C ALA A 10 12.84 -28.56 -28.22
N GLY A 11 12.04 -29.14 -27.35
CA GLY A 11 10.87 -28.41 -26.87
C GLY A 11 9.73 -29.24 -26.30
N SER A 12 9.89 -29.88 -25.13
CA SER A 12 8.70 -30.29 -24.35
C SER A 12 8.98 -30.83 -22.93
N ARG A 13 9.97 -30.29 -22.21
CA ARG A 13 10.27 -30.81 -20.84
C ARG A 13 10.24 -29.78 -19.71
N ARG A 14 9.50 -28.70 -19.81
CA ARG A 14 9.49 -27.67 -18.71
C ARG A 14 8.12 -27.35 -18.10
N MET A 15 7.05 -28.09 -18.41
CA MET A 15 5.73 -27.88 -17.78
C MET A 15 5.37 -28.89 -16.67
N ALA A 16 6.15 -29.92 -16.48
CA ALA A 16 5.85 -31.02 -15.55
C ALA A 16 5.79 -30.64 -14.05
N PRO A 17 6.64 -29.73 -13.50
CA PRO A 17 6.59 -29.45 -12.06
C PRO A 17 5.40 -28.60 -11.61
N LEU A 18 4.81 -27.77 -12.51
CA LEU A 18 3.65 -26.95 -12.17
C LEU A 18 2.34 -27.76 -12.16
N ALA A 19 2.20 -28.68 -13.10
CA ALA A 19 1.05 -29.58 -13.18
C ALA A 19 1.04 -30.59 -12.01
N ALA A 20 2.21 -31.03 -11.55
CA ALA A 20 2.34 -31.91 -10.39
C ALA A 20 1.99 -31.21 -9.05
N ALA A 21 2.34 -29.92 -8.90
CA ALA A 21 1.97 -29.14 -7.72
C ALA A 21 0.45 -28.87 -7.66
N VAL A 22 -0.20 -28.64 -8.80
CA VAL A 22 -1.66 -28.47 -8.89
C VAL A 22 -2.40 -29.79 -8.68
N ALA A 23 -1.84 -30.91 -9.15
CA ALA A 23 -2.45 -32.24 -8.98
C ALA A 23 -2.38 -32.76 -7.54
N LEU A 24 -1.39 -32.35 -6.73
CA LEU A 24 -1.29 -32.69 -5.32
C LEU A 24 -2.28 -31.89 -4.42
N LEU A 25 -2.81 -30.76 -4.91
CA LEU A 25 -3.80 -29.94 -4.21
C LEU A 25 -5.26 -30.40 -4.48
N GLY A 26 -5.48 -31.34 -5.40
CA GLY A 26 -6.80 -31.76 -5.86
C GLY A 26 -7.50 -32.86 -5.04
N CYS A 27 -6.93 -33.39 -3.99
CA CYS A 27 -7.45 -34.57 -3.27
C CYS A 27 -7.89 -34.33 -1.82
N GLY A 28 -8.13 -33.10 -1.38
CA GLY A 28 -8.68 -32.81 -0.05
C GLY A 28 -9.94 -31.96 -0.15
N ALA A 29 -10.98 -32.32 0.57
CA ALA A 29 -12.10 -31.42 0.79
C ALA A 29 -11.55 -30.14 1.47
N ALA A 30 -11.96 -28.96 0.98
CA ALA A 30 -11.56 -27.68 1.54
C ALA A 30 -12.22 -27.52 2.92
N HIS A 31 -11.53 -27.92 3.94
CA HIS A 31 -11.86 -27.62 5.33
C HIS A 31 -10.65 -26.94 5.96
N SER A 32 -10.89 -25.83 6.68
CA SER A 32 -9.94 -25.36 7.68
C SER A 32 -9.56 -26.56 8.55
N PHE A 33 -8.28 -26.84 8.68
CA PHE A 33 -7.84 -28.00 9.42
C PHE A 33 -7.94 -27.69 10.92
N GLU A 34 -9.08 -28.03 11.51
CA GLU A 34 -9.22 -28.05 12.97
C GLU A 34 -8.54 -29.30 13.49
N LEU A 35 -7.38 -29.13 14.14
CA LEU A 35 -6.66 -30.21 14.80
C LEU A 35 -7.53 -30.69 15.98
N GLN A 36 -8.07 -31.89 15.87
CA GLN A 36 -8.74 -32.54 17.00
C GLN A 36 -7.69 -32.78 18.08
N THR A 37 -7.87 -32.14 19.22
CA THR A 37 -7.04 -32.33 20.40
C THR A 37 -7.83 -33.17 21.41
N ASP A 38 -7.13 -34.02 22.20
CA ASP A 38 -7.75 -34.77 23.29
C ASP A 38 -8.27 -33.86 24.42
N ASN A 39 -7.93 -32.57 24.39
CA ASN A 39 -8.35 -31.57 25.37
C ASN A 39 -9.46 -30.70 24.76
N SER A 40 -10.69 -30.82 25.24
CA SER A 40 -11.86 -30.03 24.81
C SER A 40 -11.71 -28.51 25.03
N ASP A 41 -10.81 -28.09 25.92
CA ASP A 41 -10.51 -26.68 26.19
C ASP A 41 -9.56 -26.07 25.15
N LEU A 42 -8.86 -26.90 24.36
CA LEU A 42 -7.86 -26.47 23.39
C LEU A 42 -8.40 -26.62 21.95
N SER A 43 -8.54 -25.50 21.23
CA SER A 43 -8.85 -25.48 19.81
C SER A 43 -7.62 -24.98 19.04
N VAL A 44 -7.22 -25.72 18.02
CA VAL A 44 -6.15 -25.33 17.10
C VAL A 44 -6.71 -25.34 15.68
N ARG A 45 -6.67 -24.20 15.02
CA ARG A 45 -7.09 -24.02 13.64
C ARG A 45 -5.89 -23.60 12.81
N TRP A 46 -5.72 -24.22 11.66
CA TRP A 46 -4.62 -23.92 10.73
C TRP A 46 -5.17 -23.79 9.31
N ASP A 47 -5.11 -22.58 8.77
CA ASP A 47 -5.58 -22.25 7.44
C ASP A 47 -4.39 -21.95 6.53
N ASN A 48 -4.45 -22.45 5.30
CA ASN A 48 -3.47 -22.17 4.27
C ASN A 48 -4.14 -21.64 3.02
N THR A 49 -3.54 -20.65 2.39
CA THR A 49 -4.01 -20.08 1.12
C THR A 49 -2.85 -20.08 0.12
N VAL A 50 -3.07 -20.69 -1.01
CA VAL A 50 -2.17 -20.66 -2.17
C VAL A 50 -2.83 -19.82 -3.26
N LYS A 51 -2.08 -18.85 -3.81
CA LYS A 51 -2.55 -18.00 -4.88
C LYS A 51 -1.51 -17.95 -5.99
N TYR A 52 -1.94 -18.24 -7.23
CA TYR A 52 -1.19 -17.89 -8.42
C TYR A 52 -1.80 -16.67 -9.08
N SER A 53 -0.96 -15.71 -9.49
CA SER A 53 -1.40 -14.51 -10.19
C SER A 53 -0.47 -14.18 -11.34
N SER A 54 -1.03 -13.61 -12.40
CA SER A 54 -0.29 -13.07 -13.54
C SER A 54 -0.88 -11.72 -13.94
N ALA A 55 -0.03 -10.83 -14.45
CA ALA A 55 -0.46 -9.54 -14.97
C ALA A 55 0.31 -9.17 -16.24
N PHE A 56 -0.36 -8.49 -17.17
CA PHE A 56 0.15 -8.14 -18.47
C PHE A 56 -0.07 -6.67 -18.78
N ARG A 57 0.98 -5.95 -19.12
CA ARG A 57 0.91 -4.59 -19.65
C ARG A 57 0.31 -4.61 -21.05
N VAL A 58 -0.69 -3.76 -21.32
CA VAL A 58 -1.37 -3.69 -22.61
C VAL A 58 -1.03 -2.46 -23.44
N ARG A 59 -0.40 -1.45 -22.84
CA ARG A 59 0.04 -0.19 -23.52
C ARG A 59 1.56 -0.10 -23.59
N SER A 60 2.05 0.52 -24.66
CA SER A 60 3.49 0.84 -24.77
C SER A 60 3.87 2.01 -23.85
N PRO A 61 5.14 2.07 -23.38
CA PRO A 61 5.67 3.26 -22.71
C PRO A 61 5.49 4.53 -23.53
N SER A 62 5.13 5.63 -22.87
CA SER A 62 4.95 6.93 -23.52
C SER A 62 6.19 7.80 -23.38
N SER A 63 6.52 8.58 -24.42
CA SER A 63 7.65 9.51 -24.38
C SER A 63 7.52 10.56 -23.27
N THR A 64 6.29 10.95 -22.91
CA THR A 64 6.04 11.88 -21.80
C THR A 64 6.50 11.30 -20.47
N LEU A 65 6.19 10.02 -20.18
CA LEU A 65 6.56 9.38 -18.91
C LEU A 65 8.01 8.93 -18.88
N LEU A 66 8.65 8.82 -20.06
CA LEU A 66 10.08 8.54 -20.22
C LEU A 66 10.95 9.81 -20.25
N SER A 67 10.38 11.02 -20.07
CA SER A 67 11.10 12.29 -20.27
C SER A 67 12.00 12.69 -19.10
N ASN A 68 11.80 12.11 -17.90
CA ASN A 68 12.65 12.37 -16.73
C ASN A 68 13.37 11.09 -16.31
N PRO A 69 14.71 11.03 -16.44
CA PRO A 69 15.48 9.82 -16.14
C PRO A 69 15.51 9.44 -14.65
N ASN A 70 15.00 10.30 -13.75
CA ASN A 70 14.81 9.99 -12.34
C ASN A 70 13.42 9.42 -12.01
N ASN A 71 12.57 9.17 -13.04
CA ASN A 71 11.18 8.72 -12.85
C ASN A 71 10.77 7.59 -13.82
N ASP A 72 11.66 7.08 -14.65
CA ASP A 72 11.30 6.30 -15.83
C ASP A 72 11.68 4.82 -15.79
N ASP A 73 12.49 4.38 -14.84
CA ASP A 73 12.93 2.98 -14.76
C ASP A 73 11.78 1.99 -14.65
N GLY A 74 10.75 2.30 -13.85
CA GLY A 74 9.56 1.47 -13.73
C GLY A 74 8.76 1.34 -15.03
N ASP A 75 8.97 2.26 -15.98
CA ASP A 75 8.35 2.26 -17.30
C ASP A 75 9.25 1.59 -18.34
N ARG A 76 10.55 1.94 -18.37
CA ARG A 76 11.55 1.37 -19.29
C ARG A 76 11.75 -0.12 -19.10
N ASN A 77 11.65 -0.60 -17.87
CA ASN A 77 11.87 -2.00 -17.53
C ASN A 77 10.81 -2.94 -18.13
N PHE A 78 9.66 -2.42 -18.59
CA PHE A 78 8.54 -3.21 -19.04
C PHE A 78 7.99 -2.72 -20.39
N SER A 79 8.12 -3.52 -21.42
CA SER A 79 7.35 -3.38 -22.67
C SER A 79 5.94 -3.98 -22.51
N LYS A 80 5.10 -3.95 -23.57
CA LYS A 80 3.87 -4.75 -23.62
C LYS A 80 4.19 -6.21 -23.32
N GLY A 81 3.36 -6.85 -22.50
CA GLY A 81 3.54 -8.26 -22.13
C GLY A 81 3.54 -8.48 -20.62
N LEU A 82 4.16 -9.56 -20.20
CA LEU A 82 4.12 -10.04 -18.81
C LEU A 82 4.86 -9.10 -17.85
N ILE A 83 4.16 -8.61 -16.81
CA ILE A 83 4.69 -7.73 -15.76
C ILE A 83 4.75 -8.41 -14.38
N SER A 84 4.02 -9.53 -14.19
CA SER A 84 4.06 -10.34 -12.99
C SER A 84 3.65 -11.78 -13.31
N SER A 85 4.32 -12.74 -12.68
CA SER A 85 3.96 -14.18 -12.68
C SER A 85 4.35 -14.72 -11.32
N ARG A 86 3.41 -14.68 -10.39
CA ARG A 86 3.65 -14.77 -8.97
C ARG A 86 2.86 -15.90 -8.32
N LEU A 87 3.55 -16.66 -7.49
CA LEU A 87 2.98 -17.64 -6.57
C LEU A 87 3.10 -17.08 -5.15
N ASP A 88 1.99 -17.02 -4.43
CA ASP A 88 1.91 -16.63 -3.03
C ASP A 88 1.45 -17.80 -2.18
N LEU A 89 2.00 -17.91 -0.98
CA LEU A 89 1.56 -18.78 0.09
C LEU A 89 1.28 -17.91 1.32
N PHE A 90 0.11 -18.05 1.91
CA PHE A 90 -0.24 -17.49 3.20
C PHE A 90 -0.65 -18.63 4.13
N SER A 91 -0.12 -18.63 5.36
CA SER A 91 -0.39 -19.63 6.38
C SER A 91 -0.71 -18.93 7.69
N GLU A 92 -1.81 -19.32 8.33
CA GLU A 92 -2.28 -18.74 9.59
C GLU A 92 -2.67 -19.86 10.55
N MET A 93 -2.14 -19.78 11.77
CA MET A 93 -2.46 -20.70 12.86
C MET A 93 -3.02 -19.93 14.05
N ASP A 94 -4.21 -20.31 14.47
CA ASP A 94 -4.88 -19.85 15.68
C ASP A 94 -4.90 -20.97 16.73
N LEU A 95 -4.41 -20.68 17.92
CA LEU A 95 -4.54 -21.53 19.09
C LEU A 95 -5.39 -20.81 20.14
N SER A 96 -6.39 -21.46 20.67
CA SER A 96 -7.28 -20.90 21.69
C SER A 96 -7.45 -21.92 22.84
N TYR A 97 -7.23 -21.47 24.07
CA TYR A 97 -7.44 -22.23 25.30
C TYR A 97 -8.61 -21.62 26.08
N GLN A 98 -9.61 -22.45 26.38
CA GLN A 98 -10.85 -22.08 27.07
C GLN A 98 -11.56 -20.85 26.44
N ARG A 99 -11.31 -20.57 25.14
CA ARG A 99 -11.80 -19.39 24.41
C ARG A 99 -11.35 -18.03 24.96
N ASN A 100 -10.57 -18.02 26.04
CA ASN A 100 -10.15 -16.81 26.74
C ASN A 100 -8.69 -16.46 26.50
N PHE A 101 -7.82 -17.43 26.31
CA PHE A 101 -6.40 -17.23 26.07
C PHE A 101 -6.02 -17.86 24.73
N GLY A 102 -5.03 -17.30 24.08
CA GLY A 102 -4.54 -17.91 22.86
C GLY A 102 -3.41 -17.16 22.21
N MET A 103 -3.04 -17.66 21.04
CA MET A 103 -2.02 -17.06 20.18
C MET A 103 -2.43 -17.16 18.72
N ARG A 104 -1.94 -16.21 17.92
CA ARG A 104 -2.01 -16.25 16.45
C ARG A 104 -0.61 -16.12 15.90
N LEU A 105 -0.31 -16.99 14.93
CA LEU A 105 0.88 -16.92 14.09
C LEU A 105 0.45 -16.90 12.64
N SER A 106 0.95 -15.95 11.84
CA SER A 106 0.74 -15.97 10.40
C SER A 106 2.00 -15.59 9.64
N ALA A 107 2.17 -16.19 8.47
CA ALA A 107 3.32 -15.96 7.60
C ALA A 107 2.88 -15.90 6.15
N ALA A 108 3.61 -15.13 5.35
CA ALA A 108 3.45 -15.08 3.91
C ALA A 108 4.77 -15.34 3.20
N ALA A 109 4.70 -16.02 2.06
CA ALA A 109 5.83 -16.20 1.17
C ALA A 109 5.38 -15.99 -0.27
N TRP A 110 6.29 -15.47 -1.11
CA TRP A 110 6.00 -15.31 -2.54
C TRP A 110 7.22 -15.49 -3.42
N ASN A 111 6.95 -15.82 -4.67
CA ASN A 111 7.92 -15.92 -5.73
C ASN A 111 7.34 -15.38 -7.03
N ASP A 112 7.85 -14.23 -7.50
CA ASP A 112 7.52 -13.65 -8.81
C ASP A 112 8.73 -13.79 -9.74
N ARG A 113 8.57 -14.59 -10.79
CA ARG A 113 9.65 -14.91 -11.72
C ARG A 113 10.07 -13.72 -12.57
N VAL A 114 9.19 -12.73 -12.79
CA VAL A 114 9.49 -11.55 -13.60
C VAL A 114 10.60 -10.73 -12.96
N TYR A 115 10.50 -10.47 -11.65
CA TYR A 115 11.48 -9.67 -10.92
C TYR A 115 12.79 -10.40 -10.59
N LEU A 116 12.86 -11.70 -10.84
CA LEU A 116 14.08 -12.51 -10.65
C LEU A 116 14.91 -12.68 -11.95
N ARG A 117 14.42 -12.14 -13.08
CA ARG A 117 15.05 -12.22 -14.40
C ARG A 117 15.52 -10.84 -14.87
N PRO A 118 16.32 -10.75 -15.94
CA PRO A 118 16.57 -9.49 -16.62
C PRO A 118 15.27 -8.83 -17.07
N ASN A 119 15.19 -7.51 -16.93
CA ASN A 119 14.09 -6.69 -17.42
C ASN A 119 14.36 -6.17 -18.85
N GLY A 120 13.43 -5.37 -19.38
CA GLY A 120 13.49 -4.85 -20.74
C GLY A 120 14.25 -3.53 -20.89
N ASN A 121 14.90 -2.98 -19.83
CA ASN A 121 15.63 -1.72 -19.92
C ASN A 121 16.82 -1.86 -20.87
N PRO A 122 16.89 -1.04 -21.93
CA PRO A 122 17.99 -1.12 -22.91
C PRO A 122 19.33 -0.60 -22.36
N GLY A 123 19.32 0.06 -21.21
CA GLY A 123 20.50 0.70 -20.61
C GLY A 123 21.05 1.84 -21.49
N PHE A 124 22.36 2.03 -21.48
CA PHE A 124 23.01 3.14 -22.19
C PHE A 124 22.80 3.14 -23.70
N SER A 125 22.74 1.99 -24.35
CA SER A 125 22.52 1.90 -25.78
C SER A 125 21.15 2.41 -26.23
N GLY A 126 20.16 2.46 -25.30
CA GLY A 126 18.84 3.04 -25.52
C GLY A 126 18.72 4.50 -25.07
N GLY A 127 19.80 5.13 -24.61
CA GLY A 127 19.82 6.51 -24.12
C GLY A 127 19.24 6.70 -22.72
N ALA A 128 19.07 5.63 -21.96
CA ALA A 128 18.59 5.66 -20.58
C ALA A 128 19.72 5.30 -19.62
N TYR A 129 19.94 6.16 -18.63
CA TYR A 129 20.80 5.88 -17.47
C TYR A 129 19.93 5.39 -16.33
N PRO A 130 20.07 4.11 -15.90
CA PRO A 130 19.37 3.69 -14.69
C PRO A 130 19.99 4.38 -13.47
N ASN A 131 19.13 4.73 -12.51
CA ASN A 131 19.56 5.31 -11.23
C ASN A 131 20.29 4.30 -10.33
N GLN A 132 20.21 2.99 -10.65
CA GLN A 132 20.88 1.94 -9.92
C GLN A 132 22.30 1.73 -10.44
N THR A 133 23.26 1.68 -9.51
CA THR A 133 24.69 1.47 -9.79
C THR A 133 25.19 0.11 -9.29
N SER A 134 24.46 -0.54 -8.36
CA SER A 134 24.85 -1.81 -7.75
C SER A 134 24.61 -3.03 -8.65
N VAL A 135 23.82 -2.88 -9.72
CA VAL A 135 23.44 -3.95 -10.66
C VAL A 135 23.53 -3.46 -12.09
N ALA A 136 23.61 -4.39 -13.05
CA ALA A 136 23.51 -4.05 -14.47
C ALA A 136 22.15 -3.39 -14.79
N GLY A 137 22.11 -2.47 -15.77
CA GLY A 137 20.93 -1.67 -16.10
C GLY A 137 19.64 -2.46 -16.40
N ASN A 138 19.78 -3.72 -16.87
CA ASN A 138 18.65 -4.61 -17.11
C ASN A 138 18.36 -5.58 -15.93
N ARG A 139 18.76 -5.22 -14.71
CA ARG A 139 18.52 -6.02 -13.50
C ARG A 139 17.82 -5.19 -12.45
N PHE A 140 16.95 -5.81 -11.69
CA PHE A 140 16.37 -5.21 -10.49
C PHE A 140 17.36 -5.28 -9.33
N THR A 141 17.43 -4.22 -8.51
CA THR A 141 18.24 -4.21 -7.29
C THR A 141 17.79 -5.30 -6.32
N GLN A 142 18.66 -5.68 -5.37
CA GLN A 142 18.30 -6.70 -4.38
C GLN A 142 17.06 -6.29 -3.56
N ALA A 143 16.95 -5.01 -3.17
CA ALA A 143 15.80 -4.51 -2.43
C ALA A 143 14.48 -4.64 -3.22
N THR A 144 14.48 -4.35 -4.53
CA THR A 144 13.31 -4.55 -5.39
C THR A 144 12.98 -6.03 -5.56
N ARG A 145 13.98 -6.89 -5.70
CA ARG A 145 13.80 -8.36 -5.76
C ARG A 145 13.24 -8.93 -4.46
N ASP A 146 13.62 -8.40 -3.31
CA ASP A 146 13.08 -8.81 -2.00
C ASP A 146 11.61 -8.39 -1.82
N ILE A 147 11.20 -7.25 -2.38
CA ILE A 147 9.81 -6.79 -2.31
C ILE A 147 8.91 -7.54 -3.29
N HIS A 148 9.33 -7.64 -4.55
CA HIS A 148 8.49 -8.14 -5.64
C HIS A 148 8.84 -9.58 -6.03
N GLY A 149 10.13 -9.94 -6.05
CA GLY A 149 10.61 -11.19 -6.62
C GLY A 149 10.45 -12.38 -5.67
N ARG A 150 11.13 -12.41 -4.52
CA ARG A 150 11.08 -13.54 -3.61
C ARG A 150 11.31 -13.12 -2.16
N LYS A 151 10.38 -13.53 -1.28
CA LYS A 151 10.48 -13.30 0.16
C LYS A 151 9.64 -14.31 0.93
N ALA A 152 10.02 -14.54 2.18
CA ALA A 152 9.15 -15.07 3.23
C ALA A 152 9.20 -14.11 4.43
N GLU A 153 8.05 -13.85 5.04
CA GLU A 153 7.95 -12.96 6.19
C GLU A 153 6.89 -13.41 7.18
N MET A 154 7.17 -13.21 8.46
CA MET A 154 6.20 -13.35 9.53
C MET A 154 5.31 -12.10 9.54
N LEU A 155 4.00 -12.31 9.59
CA LEU A 155 3.01 -11.24 9.70
C LEU A 155 2.55 -11.11 11.15
N ASP A 156 1.49 -11.82 11.56
CA ASP A 156 1.06 -11.82 12.95
C ASP A 156 1.89 -12.79 13.79
N ALA A 157 2.21 -12.38 15.01
CA ALA A 157 2.82 -13.22 16.05
C ALA A 157 2.50 -12.59 17.41
N PHE A 158 1.34 -12.96 17.97
CA PHE A 158 0.87 -12.36 19.23
C PHE A 158 0.13 -13.37 20.09
N VAL A 159 0.10 -13.07 21.39
CA VAL A 159 -0.75 -13.74 22.37
C VAL A 159 -1.90 -12.81 22.76
N PHE A 160 -3.01 -13.39 23.17
CA PHE A 160 -4.15 -12.64 23.66
C PHE A 160 -4.76 -13.27 24.90
N GLY A 161 -5.40 -12.41 25.71
CA GLY A 161 -6.21 -12.81 26.85
C GLY A 161 -7.51 -12.02 26.90
N LYS A 162 -8.58 -12.70 27.28
CA LYS A 162 -9.89 -12.12 27.60
C LYS A 162 -10.17 -12.38 29.07
N PHE A 163 -10.69 -11.37 29.75
CA PHE A 163 -10.91 -11.39 31.18
C PHE A 163 -12.32 -10.84 31.46
N ASP A 164 -12.97 -11.36 32.47
CA ASP A 164 -14.09 -10.71 33.10
C ASP A 164 -13.58 -9.97 34.34
N LEU A 165 -13.81 -8.67 34.42
CA LEU A 165 -13.46 -7.82 35.52
C LEU A 165 -14.74 -7.18 36.06
N ASP A 166 -15.26 -7.74 37.15
CA ASP A 166 -16.51 -7.30 37.78
C ASP A 166 -17.72 -7.27 36.81
N GLY A 167 -17.89 -8.34 36.01
CA GLY A 167 -18.97 -8.46 35.02
C GLY A 167 -18.75 -7.62 33.74
N ARG A 168 -17.56 -7.10 33.53
CA ARG A 168 -17.18 -6.32 32.36
C ARG A 168 -16.04 -6.97 31.58
N SER A 169 -16.20 -7.05 30.27
CA SER A 169 -15.21 -7.68 29.40
C SER A 169 -13.96 -6.78 29.24
N ALA A 170 -12.80 -7.38 29.44
CA ALA A 170 -11.50 -6.83 29.11
C ALA A 170 -10.76 -7.75 28.14
N SER A 171 -9.96 -7.21 27.25
CA SER A 171 -9.08 -7.99 26.38
C SER A 171 -7.73 -7.31 26.23
N VAL A 172 -6.67 -8.10 26.11
CA VAL A 172 -5.30 -7.64 25.87
C VAL A 172 -4.70 -8.48 24.76
N ARG A 173 -3.89 -7.84 23.89
CA ARG A 173 -3.03 -8.49 22.90
C ARG A 173 -1.61 -7.99 23.06
N ALA A 174 -0.62 -8.86 22.99
CA ALA A 174 0.79 -8.52 23.08
C ALA A 174 1.59 -9.26 22.01
N GLY A 175 2.40 -8.55 21.25
CA GLY A 175 3.20 -9.08 20.15
C GLY A 175 2.96 -8.32 18.85
N ARG A 176 3.32 -8.95 17.74
CA ARG A 176 3.16 -8.37 16.42
C ARG A 176 1.74 -8.63 15.91
N HIS A 177 0.92 -7.58 15.82
CA HIS A 177 -0.45 -7.68 15.33
C HIS A 177 -0.90 -6.39 14.64
N SER A 178 -2.00 -6.49 13.90
CA SER A 178 -2.66 -5.35 13.27
C SER A 178 -3.73 -4.78 14.19
N LEU A 179 -3.87 -3.45 14.18
CA LEU A 179 -4.92 -2.71 14.86
C LEU A 179 -5.51 -1.71 13.89
N LEU A 180 -6.83 -1.70 13.76
CA LEU A 180 -7.55 -0.80 12.86
C LEU A 180 -8.60 -0.01 13.64
N TRP A 181 -8.42 1.30 13.73
CA TRP A 181 -9.42 2.25 14.22
C TRP A 181 -9.89 3.15 13.09
N GLY A 182 -11.06 3.74 13.25
CA GLY A 182 -11.69 4.55 12.20
C GLY A 182 -12.57 3.72 11.28
N GLU A 183 -13.14 4.37 10.27
CA GLU A 183 -14.21 3.83 9.44
C GLU A 183 -13.84 3.77 7.94
N SER A 184 -12.66 4.28 7.52
CA SER A 184 -12.26 4.39 6.12
C SER A 184 -12.14 3.05 5.41
N LEU A 185 -12.57 3.01 4.15
CA LEU A 185 -12.54 1.82 3.29
C LEU A 185 -11.36 1.83 2.32
N PHE A 186 -11.09 2.96 1.65
CA PHE A 186 -10.04 3.09 0.61
C PHE A 186 -8.98 4.13 0.94
N PHE A 187 -9.36 5.26 1.54
CA PHE A 187 -8.45 6.38 1.82
C PHE A 187 -7.89 6.35 3.23
N GLY A 188 -7.52 5.16 3.72
CA GLY A 188 -7.00 4.99 5.08
C GLY A 188 -5.80 5.87 5.43
N GLY A 189 -4.95 6.24 4.47
CA GLY A 189 -3.87 7.21 4.67
C GLY A 189 -4.36 8.61 5.02
N ASN A 190 -5.54 9.02 4.51
CA ASN A 190 -6.24 10.26 4.86
C ASN A 190 -6.96 10.16 6.22
N ALA A 191 -7.35 8.98 6.61
CA ALA A 191 -8.21 8.63 7.72
C ALA A 191 -7.44 8.38 9.02
N ILE A 192 -8.17 8.06 10.09
CA ILE A 192 -7.61 7.68 11.40
C ILE A 192 -6.73 6.44 11.31
N ALA A 193 -7.12 5.46 10.48
CA ALA A 193 -6.37 4.23 10.25
C ALA A 193 -4.91 4.46 9.82
N GLY A 194 -4.66 5.46 8.96
CA GLY A 194 -3.31 5.81 8.49
C GLY A 194 -2.37 6.35 9.56
N ALA A 195 -2.92 6.80 10.70
CA ALA A 195 -2.12 7.25 11.86
C ALA A 195 -1.60 6.07 12.71
N GLN A 196 -2.04 4.84 12.49
CA GLN A 196 -1.74 3.74 13.39
C GLN A 196 -0.59 2.85 12.89
N GLN A 197 -0.67 2.37 11.64
CA GLN A 197 0.19 1.29 11.18
C GLN A 197 0.70 1.51 9.75
N PRO A 198 1.82 0.86 9.39
CA PRO A 198 2.27 0.81 8.00
C PRO A 198 1.32 -0.03 7.16
N PHE A 199 1.32 0.22 5.86
CA PHE A 199 0.50 -0.51 4.89
C PHE A 199 1.31 -0.93 3.67
N ASP A 200 0.79 -1.90 2.93
CA ASP A 200 1.38 -2.46 1.73
C ASP A 200 0.81 -1.76 0.49
N VAL A 201 1.52 -0.72 0.02
CA VAL A 201 1.13 0.02 -1.20
C VAL A 201 1.25 -0.86 -2.43
N VAL A 202 2.21 -1.81 -2.46
CA VAL A 202 2.33 -2.76 -3.58
C VAL A 202 1.01 -3.50 -3.78
N LYS A 203 0.40 -3.98 -2.70
CA LYS A 203 -0.90 -4.66 -2.76
C LYS A 203 -2.01 -3.73 -3.23
N LEU A 204 -2.07 -2.49 -2.70
CA LEU A 204 -3.10 -1.50 -3.05
C LEU A 204 -3.09 -1.14 -4.55
N VAL A 205 -1.92 -1.05 -5.17
CA VAL A 205 -1.81 -0.66 -6.60
C VAL A 205 -1.84 -1.85 -7.56
N SER A 206 -1.45 -3.06 -7.12
CA SER A 206 -1.35 -4.24 -7.98
C SER A 206 -2.62 -5.10 -8.01
N VAL A 207 -3.48 -4.96 -7.00
CA VAL A 207 -4.76 -5.70 -6.90
C VAL A 207 -5.91 -4.69 -6.97
N PRO A 208 -6.69 -4.66 -8.06
CA PRO A 208 -7.78 -3.71 -8.22
C PRO A 208 -8.80 -3.81 -7.06
N ASN A 209 -9.31 -2.66 -6.64
CA ASN A 209 -10.36 -2.51 -5.64
C ASN A 209 -10.02 -3.04 -4.23
N THR A 210 -8.73 -3.21 -3.91
CA THR A 210 -8.27 -3.59 -2.57
C THR A 210 -8.69 -2.55 -1.54
N GLN A 211 -9.35 -2.98 -0.47
CA GLN A 211 -9.66 -2.12 0.65
C GLN A 211 -8.41 -1.87 1.51
N PHE A 212 -8.34 -0.71 2.17
CA PHE A 212 -7.18 -0.32 2.99
C PHE A 212 -6.90 -1.34 4.11
N LYS A 213 -7.93 -1.87 4.76
CA LYS A 213 -7.80 -2.88 5.83
C LYS A 213 -7.03 -4.14 5.40
N GLU A 214 -7.10 -4.49 4.11
CA GLU A 214 -6.41 -5.66 3.57
C GLU A 214 -4.91 -5.44 3.36
N ALA A 215 -4.48 -4.18 3.31
CA ALA A 215 -3.11 -3.79 3.09
C ALA A 215 -2.36 -3.43 4.39
N ILE A 216 -3.02 -3.44 5.55
CA ILE A 216 -2.39 -3.11 6.83
C ILE A 216 -1.33 -4.16 7.17
N ARG A 217 -0.17 -3.70 7.65
CA ARG A 217 0.95 -4.55 8.05
C ARG A 217 1.10 -4.54 9.57
N PRO A 218 1.19 -5.71 10.21
CA PRO A 218 1.32 -5.80 11.66
C PRO A 218 2.66 -5.25 12.15
N VAL A 219 2.64 -4.66 13.34
CA VAL A 219 3.83 -4.16 14.05
C VAL A 219 3.86 -4.67 15.49
N PRO A 220 5.05 -4.73 16.13
CA PRO A 220 5.14 -5.06 17.55
C PRO A 220 4.43 -4.02 18.41
N GLN A 221 3.45 -4.46 19.21
CA GLN A 221 2.66 -3.57 20.08
C GLN A 221 1.94 -4.34 21.20
N ILE A 222 1.50 -3.61 22.19
CA ILE A 222 0.55 -4.07 23.20
C ILE A 222 -0.72 -3.25 23.02
N SER A 223 -1.87 -3.92 22.93
CA SER A 223 -3.16 -3.25 22.82
C SER A 223 -4.17 -3.89 23.79
N GLY A 224 -5.11 -3.10 24.26
CA GLY A 224 -6.16 -3.57 25.14
C GLY A 224 -7.47 -2.83 24.90
N GLN A 225 -8.56 -3.46 25.29
CA GLN A 225 -9.90 -2.88 25.29
C GLN A 225 -10.62 -3.28 26.57
N TYR A 226 -11.35 -2.34 27.14
CA TYR A 226 -12.16 -2.54 28.33
C TYR A 226 -13.57 -2.00 28.12
N GLN A 227 -14.57 -2.78 28.48
CA GLN A 227 -15.99 -2.40 28.43
C GLN A 227 -16.34 -1.60 29.69
N LEU A 228 -16.61 -0.30 29.53
CA LEU A 228 -16.98 0.59 30.63
C LEU A 228 -18.44 0.41 31.05
N SER A 229 -19.34 0.17 30.06
CA SER A 229 -20.76 -0.09 30.24
C SER A 229 -21.29 -0.90 29.06
N SER A 230 -22.60 -1.21 29.02
CA SER A 230 -23.23 -1.86 27.87
C SER A 230 -23.08 -1.06 26.55
N THR A 231 -22.88 0.26 26.66
CA THR A 231 -22.82 1.17 25.50
C THR A 231 -21.48 1.88 25.34
N ALA A 232 -20.53 1.72 26.26
CA ALA A 232 -19.25 2.42 26.20
C ALA A 232 -18.07 1.47 26.37
N SER A 233 -17.01 1.63 25.55
CA SER A 233 -15.75 0.92 25.70
C SER A 233 -14.57 1.85 25.47
N VAL A 234 -13.47 1.60 26.16
CA VAL A 234 -12.19 2.28 25.98
C VAL A 234 -11.17 1.30 25.43
N GLY A 235 -10.37 1.74 24.47
CA GLY A 235 -9.24 1.00 23.91
C GLY A 235 -7.96 1.81 24.00
N ALA A 236 -6.84 1.13 24.16
CA ALA A 236 -5.52 1.76 24.15
C ALA A 236 -4.48 0.84 23.49
N TYR A 237 -3.42 1.43 22.94
CA TYR A 237 -2.26 0.69 22.46
C TYR A 237 -0.97 1.50 22.60
N VAL A 238 0.13 0.76 22.69
CA VAL A 238 1.50 1.28 22.62
C VAL A 238 2.30 0.42 21.65
N GLN A 239 2.92 1.03 20.64
CA GLN A 239 3.83 0.34 19.73
C GLN A 239 5.23 0.27 20.35
N THR A 240 5.86 -0.89 20.25
CA THR A 240 7.22 -1.17 20.74
C THR A 240 8.23 -1.29 19.60
N GLY A 241 7.78 -1.19 18.35
CA GLY A 241 8.60 -1.18 17.15
C GLY A 241 7.96 -0.36 16.04
N TRP A 242 8.81 0.30 15.25
CA TRP A 242 8.40 1.05 14.07
C TRP A 242 8.78 0.29 12.78
N ALA A 243 7.93 0.40 11.77
CA ALA A 243 8.22 -0.11 10.43
C ALA A 243 7.67 0.85 9.36
N PRO A 244 8.35 1.01 8.21
CA PRO A 244 7.82 1.78 7.08
C PRO A 244 6.70 1.04 6.36
N SER A 245 5.86 1.79 5.64
CA SER A 245 4.97 1.23 4.62
C SER A 245 5.78 0.57 3.51
N ARG A 246 5.25 -0.51 2.93
CA ARG A 246 5.88 -1.17 1.79
C ARG A 246 5.47 -0.44 0.52
N MET A 247 6.39 0.32 -0.05
CA MET A 247 6.21 1.00 -1.32
C MET A 247 6.66 0.09 -2.48
N PRO A 248 6.19 0.31 -3.73
CA PRO A 248 6.74 -0.35 -4.90
C PRO A 248 8.25 -0.13 -5.00
N GLY A 249 9.03 -1.20 -5.10
CA GLY A 249 10.49 -1.12 -5.24
C GLY A 249 10.89 -0.40 -6.52
N VAL A 250 12.03 0.28 -6.50
CA VAL A 250 12.53 1.07 -7.64
C VAL A 250 12.65 0.22 -8.89
N GLY A 251 12.22 0.76 -10.02
CA GLY A 251 12.17 0.09 -11.32
C GLY A 251 11.07 -0.98 -11.44
N SER A 252 10.22 -1.19 -10.41
CA SER A 252 9.05 -2.07 -10.54
C SER A 252 7.92 -1.40 -11.32
N TYR A 253 6.99 -2.20 -11.84
CA TYR A 253 5.94 -1.73 -12.75
C TYR A 253 5.09 -0.57 -12.22
N PHE A 254 4.84 -0.51 -10.93
CA PHE A 254 4.05 0.56 -10.29
C PHE A 254 4.90 1.65 -9.62
N ASN A 255 6.23 1.57 -9.73
CA ASN A 255 7.12 2.62 -9.26
C ASN A 255 7.24 3.73 -10.32
N ASN A 256 7.26 4.98 -9.88
CA ASN A 256 7.33 6.19 -10.72
C ASN A 256 8.36 7.21 -10.22
N THR A 257 9.28 6.77 -9.36
CA THR A 257 10.36 7.60 -8.80
C THR A 257 11.57 6.73 -8.50
N ASP A 258 12.67 6.92 -9.22
CA ASP A 258 13.79 5.99 -9.21
C ASP A 258 14.77 6.19 -8.05
N PRO A 259 14.92 7.39 -7.44
CA PRO A 259 15.70 7.55 -6.21
C PRO A 259 15.03 6.97 -4.95
N ALA A 260 13.72 6.70 -4.99
CA ALA A 260 12.96 6.27 -3.81
C ALA A 260 11.85 5.27 -4.17
N PRO A 261 11.40 4.41 -3.25
CA PRO A 261 11.89 4.24 -1.88
C PRO A 261 12.97 3.17 -1.75
N ALA A 262 12.62 1.88 -1.77
CA ALA A 262 13.57 0.77 -1.63
C ALA A 262 14.20 0.42 -2.97
N GLY A 263 15.51 0.30 -2.99
CA GLY A 263 16.28 0.02 -4.21
C GLY A 263 16.74 1.26 -4.95
N GLY A 264 16.33 2.49 -4.54
CA GLY A 264 16.89 3.73 -5.07
C GLY A 264 18.32 3.94 -4.57
N GLU A 265 19.24 4.31 -5.46
CA GLU A 265 20.67 4.42 -5.16
C GLU A 265 21.23 5.79 -5.51
N SER A 266 20.69 6.47 -6.52
CA SER A 266 21.17 7.79 -6.92
C SER A 266 20.09 8.70 -7.50
N ILE A 267 20.35 10.00 -7.48
CA ILE A 267 19.65 11.01 -8.27
C ILE A 267 20.58 11.43 -9.41
N LEU A 268 20.14 11.23 -10.65
CA LEU A 268 20.86 11.68 -11.82
C LEU A 268 20.76 13.20 -11.94
N LEU A 269 21.87 13.86 -12.08
CA LEU A 269 22.01 15.30 -12.29
C LEU A 269 22.22 15.61 -13.79
N SER A 270 22.56 16.84 -14.12
CA SER A 270 22.88 17.22 -15.50
C SER A 270 23.99 16.35 -16.11
N PRO A 271 23.99 16.10 -17.44
CA PRO A 271 25.04 15.33 -18.09
C PRO A 271 26.45 15.86 -17.75
N GLY A 272 27.34 14.93 -17.39
CA GLY A 272 28.71 15.23 -16.97
C GLY A 272 28.89 15.56 -15.49
N THR A 273 27.78 15.64 -14.72
CA THR A 273 27.82 15.79 -13.25
C THR A 273 27.70 14.43 -12.57
N SER A 274 28.48 14.19 -11.51
CA SER A 274 28.34 12.95 -10.72
C SER A 274 26.97 12.87 -10.10
N PRO A 275 26.29 11.71 -10.14
CA PRO A 275 24.99 11.53 -9.50
C PRO A 275 25.07 11.73 -7.97
N ALA A 276 24.05 12.33 -7.38
CA ALA A 276 23.93 12.39 -5.93
C ALA A 276 23.59 10.99 -5.38
N GLN A 277 24.42 10.50 -4.47
CA GLN A 277 24.29 9.14 -3.93
C GLN A 277 23.34 9.10 -2.74
N ARG A 278 22.61 7.98 -2.58
CA ARG A 278 21.76 7.76 -1.40
C ARG A 278 22.61 7.53 -0.17
N SER A 279 22.40 8.35 0.83
CA SER A 279 22.93 8.19 2.19
C SER A 279 22.03 7.31 3.04
N ALA A 280 22.41 7.08 4.30
CA ALA A 280 21.58 6.34 5.26
C ALA A 280 20.21 7.04 5.47
N ASP A 281 19.16 6.22 5.57
CA ASP A 281 17.82 6.72 5.86
C ASP A 281 17.72 7.22 7.32
N VAL A 282 17.05 8.35 7.53
CA VAL A 282 16.78 8.89 8.86
C VAL A 282 15.46 8.31 9.38
N ARG A 283 15.58 7.28 10.22
CA ARG A 283 14.44 6.56 10.81
C ARG A 283 13.99 7.20 12.12
N PRO A 284 12.69 7.16 12.46
CA PRO A 284 12.21 7.60 13.77
C PRO A 284 12.52 6.54 14.84
N SER A 285 12.25 6.90 16.09
CA SER A 285 12.33 5.98 17.23
C SER A 285 11.34 4.83 17.10
N ASP A 286 11.70 3.65 17.61
CA ASP A 286 10.78 2.53 17.78
C ASP A 286 9.70 2.79 18.86
N ARG A 287 9.92 3.80 19.71
CA ARG A 287 9.05 4.16 20.83
C ARG A 287 8.35 5.51 20.62
N GLY A 288 7.35 5.82 21.46
CA GLY A 288 6.64 7.09 21.41
C GLY A 288 5.46 7.10 20.44
N GLN A 289 4.97 5.93 20.04
CA GLN A 289 3.76 5.74 19.26
C GLN A 289 2.71 4.99 20.09
N GLY A 290 1.47 5.48 20.06
CA GLY A 290 0.37 4.87 20.78
C GLY A 290 -0.90 5.68 20.63
N GLY A 291 -1.98 5.21 21.22
CA GLY A 291 -3.25 5.92 21.17
C GLY A 291 -4.26 5.38 22.16
N VAL A 292 -5.30 6.20 22.34
CA VAL A 292 -6.49 5.85 23.10
C VAL A 292 -7.72 6.11 22.24
N GLN A 293 -8.73 5.27 22.40
CA GLN A 293 -10.05 5.45 21.79
C GLN A 293 -11.14 5.32 22.85
N LEU A 294 -12.21 6.07 22.66
CA LEU A 294 -13.50 5.86 23.33
C LEU A 294 -14.53 5.53 22.25
N LYS A 295 -15.19 4.38 22.37
CA LYS A 295 -16.33 4.02 21.52
C LYS A 295 -17.62 4.10 22.33
N LEU A 296 -18.62 4.76 21.78
CA LEU A 296 -19.96 4.88 22.33
C LEU A 296 -20.95 4.29 21.33
N ARG A 297 -21.73 3.32 21.79
CA ARG A 297 -22.85 2.75 21.05
C ARG A 297 -24.12 3.50 21.44
N GLY A 298 -24.65 4.27 20.51
CA GLY A 298 -25.95 4.91 20.65
C GLY A 298 -27.09 4.02 20.16
N GLU A 299 -28.32 4.46 20.38
CA GLU A 299 -29.52 3.77 19.86
C GLU A 299 -29.59 3.83 18.33
N GLU A 300 -29.14 4.93 17.72
CA GLU A 300 -29.24 5.16 16.29
C GLU A 300 -27.90 5.11 15.57
N ALA A 301 -26.78 5.40 16.25
CA ALA A 301 -25.46 5.48 15.65
C ALA A 301 -24.36 5.11 16.65
N ASP A 302 -23.26 4.58 16.13
CA ASP A 302 -22.02 4.36 16.86
C ASP A 302 -21.07 5.54 16.69
N TYR A 303 -20.38 5.92 17.76
CA TYR A 303 -19.44 7.03 17.77
C TYR A 303 -18.06 6.58 18.25
N GLY A 304 -17.01 7.16 17.67
CA GLY A 304 -15.62 6.93 18.07
C GLY A 304 -14.90 8.24 18.30
N PHE A 305 -14.06 8.31 19.34
CA PHE A 305 -13.16 9.43 19.62
C PHE A 305 -11.75 8.91 19.80
N TYR A 306 -10.76 9.59 19.20
CA TYR A 306 -9.41 9.07 19.06
C TYR A 306 -8.37 10.13 19.39
N LEU A 307 -7.36 9.76 20.16
CA LEU A 307 -6.12 10.51 20.32
C LEU A 307 -4.96 9.58 20.02
N ILE A 308 -4.17 9.91 19.01
CA ILE A 308 -3.10 9.04 18.49
C ILE A 308 -1.82 9.85 18.32
N ARG A 309 -0.70 9.29 18.79
CA ARG A 309 0.64 9.78 18.46
C ARG A 309 1.38 8.73 17.64
N TYR A 310 1.93 9.15 16.50
CA TYR A 310 2.58 8.25 15.55
C TYR A 310 3.78 8.89 14.87
N HIS A 311 4.55 8.07 14.16
CA HIS A 311 5.63 8.49 13.27
C HIS A 311 5.24 8.17 11.82
N ALA A 312 5.66 9.02 10.88
CA ALA A 312 5.39 8.83 9.46
C ALA A 312 5.86 7.43 8.99
N LYS A 313 5.06 6.80 8.14
CA LYS A 313 5.34 5.47 7.58
C LYS A 313 5.83 5.56 6.13
N THR A 314 5.75 6.75 5.53
CA THR A 314 6.26 7.09 4.21
C THR A 314 7.35 8.16 4.34
N PRO A 315 8.43 8.12 3.55
CA PRO A 315 9.52 9.06 3.69
C PRO A 315 9.32 10.36 2.90
N GLN A 316 9.99 11.41 3.34
CA GLN A 316 10.39 12.57 2.55
C GLN A 316 11.75 12.28 1.91
N LEU A 317 11.96 12.65 0.65
CA LEU A 317 13.28 12.65 0.02
C LEU A 317 13.92 14.02 0.30
N VAL A 318 15.09 14.02 0.93
CA VAL A 318 15.81 15.24 1.32
C VAL A 318 17.20 15.21 0.69
N PRO A 319 17.44 15.98 -0.41
CA PRO A 319 18.77 16.19 -0.97
C PRO A 319 19.67 16.94 0.02
N HIS A 320 20.93 16.53 0.11
CA HIS A 320 21.99 17.24 0.83
C HIS A 320 22.69 18.15 -0.17
N LEU A 321 22.62 19.45 0.03
CA LEU A 321 23.18 20.43 -0.88
C LEU A 321 24.57 20.88 -0.43
N VAL A 322 25.48 20.95 -1.37
CA VAL A 322 26.81 21.57 -1.21
C VAL A 322 26.95 22.75 -2.16
N MET A 323 27.78 23.74 -1.79
CA MET A 323 28.04 24.88 -2.66
C MET A 323 29.09 24.51 -3.68
N THR A 324 28.75 24.63 -4.95
CA THR A 324 29.65 24.47 -6.10
C THR A 324 29.84 25.79 -6.86
N ALA A 325 30.70 25.85 -7.85
CA ALA A 325 30.84 27.03 -8.72
C ALA A 325 29.52 27.33 -9.49
N GLY A 326 28.65 26.33 -9.71
CA GLY A 326 27.35 26.47 -10.35
C GLY A 326 26.20 26.79 -9.38
N GLY A 327 26.47 26.94 -8.07
CA GLY A 327 25.48 27.14 -7.02
C GLY A 327 25.21 25.89 -6.19
N PRO A 328 24.15 25.89 -5.35
CA PRO A 328 23.79 24.76 -4.52
C PRO A 328 23.47 23.52 -5.39
N THR A 329 24.15 22.41 -5.13
CA THR A 329 24.04 21.17 -5.93
C THR A 329 23.93 19.98 -4.97
N PRO A 330 23.02 19.02 -5.21
CA PRO A 330 22.98 17.79 -4.43
C PRO A 330 24.25 16.96 -4.62
N ASP A 331 24.92 16.57 -3.52
CA ASP A 331 26.00 15.58 -3.53
C ASP A 331 25.52 14.21 -3.01
N ALA A 332 24.51 14.24 -2.16
CA ALA A 332 23.87 13.07 -1.59
C ALA A 332 22.38 13.34 -1.33
N TYR A 333 21.62 12.32 -0.90
CA TYR A 333 20.27 12.48 -0.38
C TYR A 333 19.94 11.39 0.64
N SER A 334 18.97 11.67 1.51
CA SER A 334 18.42 10.70 2.47
C SER A 334 16.91 10.58 2.35
N LEU A 335 16.37 9.42 2.69
CA LEU A 335 14.95 9.27 2.97
C LEU A 335 14.70 9.49 4.46
N VAL A 336 13.88 10.48 4.79
CA VAL A 336 13.65 10.95 6.15
C VAL A 336 12.22 10.67 6.56
N TYR A 337 12.02 9.90 7.62
CA TYR A 337 10.70 9.58 8.16
C TYR A 337 10.39 10.50 9.35
N HIS A 338 9.39 11.35 9.21
CA HIS A 338 9.01 12.34 10.22
C HIS A 338 8.58 11.70 11.55
N GLN A 339 8.97 12.32 12.66
CA GLN A 339 8.70 11.80 14.00
C GLN A 339 7.75 12.68 14.80
N GLY A 340 6.70 12.08 15.38
CA GLY A 340 5.95 12.71 16.45
C GLY A 340 4.72 13.50 16.02
N THR A 341 4.00 13.04 14.98
CA THR A 341 2.69 13.57 14.62
C THR A 341 1.63 13.16 15.65
N THR A 342 0.77 14.08 16.04
CA THR A 342 -0.38 13.82 16.93
C THR A 342 -1.67 14.06 16.16
N ALA A 343 -2.58 13.08 16.18
CA ALA A 343 -3.91 13.16 15.58
C ALA A 343 -5.00 13.13 16.67
N LEU A 344 -5.94 14.06 16.59
CA LEU A 344 -7.19 14.04 17.32
C LEU A 344 -8.32 13.84 16.31
N GLY A 345 -9.17 12.85 16.53
CA GLY A 345 -10.21 12.49 15.58
C GLY A 345 -11.51 12.02 16.23
N ALA A 346 -12.55 12.00 15.41
CA ALA A 346 -13.85 11.44 15.75
C ALA A 346 -14.46 10.75 14.55
N SER A 347 -15.31 9.74 14.79
CA SER A 347 -16.10 9.07 13.77
C SER A 347 -17.54 8.87 14.24
N ALA A 348 -18.44 8.68 13.27
CA ALA A 348 -19.79 8.21 13.50
C ALA A 348 -20.18 7.25 12.38
N SER A 349 -20.94 6.19 12.70
CA SER A 349 -21.50 5.27 11.72
C SER A 349 -22.95 4.91 12.06
N LYS A 350 -23.78 4.78 11.01
CA LYS A 350 -25.19 4.45 11.13
C LYS A 350 -25.64 3.61 9.94
N THR A 351 -26.52 2.65 10.19
CA THR A 351 -27.14 1.85 9.14
C THR A 351 -28.47 2.48 8.71
N PHE A 352 -28.63 2.69 7.41
CA PHE A 352 -29.84 3.18 6.75
C PHE A 352 -30.33 2.10 5.76
N GLY A 353 -31.36 1.35 6.15
CA GLY A 353 -31.82 0.23 5.34
C GLY A 353 -30.69 -0.79 5.11
N ASN A 354 -30.32 -1.00 3.85
CA ASN A 354 -29.26 -1.94 3.47
C ASN A 354 -27.87 -1.29 3.39
N PHE A 355 -27.73 -0.02 3.79
CA PHE A 355 -26.47 0.72 3.71
C PHE A 355 -25.96 1.09 5.08
N ASN A 356 -24.70 0.80 5.35
CA ASN A 356 -23.96 1.41 6.44
C ASN A 356 -23.27 2.65 5.89
N VAL A 357 -23.48 3.78 6.52
CA VAL A 357 -22.82 5.07 6.21
C VAL A 357 -21.96 5.45 7.39
N ALA A 358 -20.69 5.78 7.11
CA ALA A 358 -19.78 6.25 8.13
C ALA A 358 -19.10 7.55 7.72
N ILE A 359 -18.82 8.36 8.71
CA ILE A 359 -18.03 9.59 8.59
C ILE A 359 -16.91 9.57 9.60
N GLU A 360 -15.77 10.12 9.26
CA GLU A 360 -14.70 10.38 10.22
C GLU A 360 -13.95 11.65 9.88
N GLY A 361 -13.45 12.33 10.91
CA GLY A 361 -12.63 13.52 10.77
C GLY A 361 -11.48 13.52 11.74
N SER A 362 -10.35 14.15 11.36
CA SER A 362 -9.21 14.34 12.24
C SER A 362 -8.45 15.63 11.97
N ILE A 363 -7.82 16.16 13.01
CA ILE A 363 -6.82 17.22 12.92
C ILE A 363 -5.49 16.61 13.32
N ARG A 364 -4.47 16.82 12.48
CA ARG A 364 -3.11 16.37 12.73
C ARG A 364 -2.22 17.55 13.04
N HIS A 365 -1.48 17.46 14.12
CA HIS A 365 -0.48 18.42 14.55
C HIS A 365 0.91 17.87 14.35
N ASN A 366 1.87 18.71 13.95
CA ASN A 366 3.23 18.31 13.63
C ASN A 366 3.26 17.24 12.53
N ALA A 367 2.47 17.41 11.47
CA ALA A 367 2.44 16.53 10.31
C ALA A 367 3.44 17.00 9.25
N ASP A 368 4.14 16.07 8.61
CA ASP A 368 4.94 16.36 7.42
C ASP A 368 4.03 16.65 6.22
N LEU A 369 4.45 17.60 5.40
CA LEU A 369 3.67 18.14 4.28
C LEU A 369 4.34 17.80 2.95
N ALA A 370 3.60 17.90 1.83
CA ALA A 370 4.15 17.77 0.49
C ALA A 370 5.29 18.78 0.28
N SER A 371 6.51 18.29 0.08
CA SER A 371 7.74 19.09 0.13
C SER A 371 8.65 18.78 -1.04
N SER A 372 8.30 19.29 -2.24
CA SER A 372 9.16 19.13 -3.43
C SER A 372 10.43 20.00 -3.37
N GLN A 373 10.47 20.97 -2.45
CA GLN A 373 11.63 21.86 -2.22
C GLN A 373 12.37 21.47 -0.92
N ALA A 374 12.20 20.22 -0.46
CA ALA A 374 12.95 19.73 0.70
C ALA A 374 14.47 19.73 0.42
N ALA A 375 15.27 20.18 1.39
CA ALA A 375 16.73 20.15 1.27
C ALA A 375 17.41 20.23 2.65
N ASP A 376 18.60 19.66 2.74
CA ASP A 376 19.58 19.92 3.80
C ASP A 376 20.64 20.88 3.25
N VAL A 377 20.69 22.07 3.82
CA VAL A 377 21.61 23.15 3.45
C VAL A 377 22.71 23.38 4.50
N SER A 378 22.84 22.48 5.46
CA SER A 378 23.75 22.62 6.61
C SER A 378 25.22 22.73 6.25
N ALA A 379 25.60 22.29 5.03
CA ALA A 379 26.99 22.42 4.55
C ALA A 379 27.42 23.86 4.30
N PHE A 380 26.49 24.81 4.10
CA PHE A 380 26.81 26.21 3.79
C PHE A 380 25.88 27.23 4.45
N ALA A 381 24.84 26.80 5.13
CA ALA A 381 23.91 27.68 5.85
C ALA A 381 23.95 27.40 7.36
N ALA A 382 23.77 28.43 8.17
CA ALA A 382 23.63 28.27 9.61
C ALA A 382 22.36 27.48 9.97
N GLY A 383 22.40 26.67 11.04
CA GLY A 383 21.23 25.94 11.51
C GLY A 383 21.47 24.46 11.84
N GLY A 384 22.65 23.93 11.50
CA GLY A 384 23.03 22.53 11.74
C GLY A 384 22.33 21.54 10.80
N ALA A 385 22.73 20.28 10.86
CA ALA A 385 22.19 19.19 10.02
C ALA A 385 20.68 18.99 10.24
N THR A 386 19.98 18.69 9.16
CA THR A 386 18.55 18.40 9.23
C THR A 386 18.30 17.07 9.96
N ASN A 387 17.13 16.96 10.57
CA ASN A 387 16.68 15.76 11.27
C ASN A 387 15.17 15.53 11.08
N ASN A 388 14.63 14.48 11.65
CA ASN A 388 13.22 14.14 11.54
C ASN A 388 12.34 14.62 12.69
N THR A 389 12.82 15.56 13.53
CA THR A 389 12.11 16.06 14.74
C THR A 389 11.98 17.58 14.74
N ASN A 390 13.00 18.29 15.20
CA ASN A 390 12.95 19.73 15.47
C ASN A 390 13.60 20.60 14.38
N ASN A 391 14.45 20.02 13.52
CA ASN A 391 15.08 20.72 12.39
C ASN A 391 14.85 19.95 11.07
N PRO A 392 13.58 19.81 10.58
CA PRO A 392 13.31 19.07 9.35
C PRO A 392 13.75 19.85 8.12
N GLY A 393 14.35 19.16 7.13
CA GLY A 393 14.65 19.71 5.79
C GLY A 393 13.41 19.85 4.89
N TYR A 394 12.22 19.50 5.38
CA TYR A 394 10.91 19.51 4.72
C TYR A 394 9.91 20.34 5.53
N ALA A 395 8.79 20.68 4.92
CA ALA A 395 7.74 21.47 5.57
C ALA A 395 6.96 20.63 6.60
N VAL A 396 6.63 21.24 7.73
CA VAL A 396 5.82 20.63 8.79
C VAL A 396 4.71 21.59 9.20
N GLY A 397 3.52 21.03 9.50
CA GLY A 397 2.38 21.87 9.81
C GLY A 397 1.23 21.16 10.51
N ARG A 398 0.06 21.79 10.39
CA ARG A 398 -1.24 21.27 10.86
C ARG A 398 -2.14 21.00 9.67
N THR A 399 -2.83 19.87 9.70
CA THR A 399 -3.73 19.45 8.64
C THR A 399 -5.07 19.00 9.21
N ALA A 400 -6.13 19.14 8.41
CA ALA A 400 -7.45 18.57 8.68
C ALA A 400 -7.77 17.53 7.62
N HIS A 401 -8.44 16.45 8.02
CA HIS A 401 -8.81 15.33 7.18
C HIS A 401 -10.26 14.94 7.46
N PHE A 402 -10.99 14.55 6.42
CA PHE A 402 -12.37 14.12 6.52
C PHE A 402 -12.68 13.04 5.47
N ASN A 403 -13.38 12.00 5.88
CA ASN A 403 -13.81 10.90 5.02
C ASN A 403 -15.31 10.65 5.24
N VAL A 404 -16.02 10.37 4.15
CA VAL A 404 -17.39 9.86 4.15
C VAL A 404 -17.42 8.60 3.32
N ASN A 405 -17.96 7.52 3.85
CA ASN A 405 -18.04 6.26 3.12
C ASN A 405 -19.39 5.58 3.29
N THR A 406 -19.66 4.65 2.40
CA THR A 406 -20.81 3.76 2.47
C THR A 406 -20.45 2.37 1.97
N ILE A 407 -21.03 1.37 2.60
CA ILE A 407 -21.04 -0.01 2.15
C ILE A 407 -22.46 -0.55 2.28
N GLY A 408 -22.96 -1.22 1.23
CA GLY A 408 -24.29 -1.78 1.29
C GLY A 408 -24.63 -2.62 0.06
N SER A 409 -25.84 -3.14 0.07
CA SER A 409 -26.39 -3.97 -0.99
C SER A 409 -27.58 -3.29 -1.67
N LEU A 410 -27.53 -3.25 -2.98
CA LEU A 410 -28.63 -2.82 -3.84
C LEU A 410 -29.54 -4.03 -4.11
N GLY A 411 -30.84 -3.85 -3.97
CA GLY A 411 -31.84 -4.82 -4.36
C GLY A 411 -31.89 -5.06 -5.89
N PRO A 412 -32.87 -5.87 -6.36
CA PRO A 412 -33.00 -6.21 -7.76
C PRO A 412 -33.07 -4.99 -8.67
N GLY A 413 -32.29 -5.00 -9.74
CA GLY A 413 -32.24 -4.00 -10.78
C GLY A 413 -32.40 -4.63 -12.18
N PRO A 414 -32.38 -3.81 -13.26
CA PRO A 414 -32.57 -4.31 -14.61
C PRO A 414 -31.46 -5.27 -15.09
N LEU A 415 -30.26 -5.16 -14.51
CA LEU A 415 -29.08 -5.93 -14.91
C LEU A 415 -28.61 -6.94 -13.86
N TRP A 416 -29.13 -6.91 -12.62
CA TRP A 416 -28.72 -7.79 -11.52
C TRP A 416 -29.91 -8.07 -10.58
N ARG A 417 -29.80 -9.17 -9.85
CA ARG A 417 -30.72 -9.46 -8.71
C ARG A 417 -30.22 -8.87 -7.41
N GLU A 418 -28.93 -8.73 -7.25
CA GLU A 418 -28.23 -8.17 -6.11
C GLU A 418 -26.95 -7.48 -6.62
N ALA A 419 -26.56 -6.35 -6.02
CA ALA A 419 -25.26 -5.75 -6.27
C ALA A 419 -24.70 -5.13 -4.99
N ASN A 420 -23.39 -5.28 -4.76
CA ASN A 420 -22.68 -4.59 -3.69
C ASN A 420 -22.25 -3.21 -4.15
N LEU A 421 -22.43 -2.21 -3.31
CA LEU A 421 -21.92 -0.85 -3.52
C LEU A 421 -21.01 -0.47 -2.36
N ILE A 422 -19.78 -0.06 -2.70
CA ILE A 422 -18.81 0.45 -1.74
C ILE A 422 -18.30 1.79 -2.28
N GLY A 423 -18.37 2.84 -1.47
CA GLY A 423 -17.93 4.16 -1.90
C GLY A 423 -17.29 4.95 -0.79
N GLU A 424 -16.32 5.78 -1.13
CA GLU A 424 -15.69 6.70 -0.19
C GLU A 424 -15.28 7.99 -0.88
N ILE A 425 -15.50 9.12 -0.21
CA ILE A 425 -14.98 10.44 -0.55
C ILE A 425 -14.05 10.87 0.58
N ALA A 426 -12.86 11.31 0.22
CA ALA A 426 -11.86 11.84 1.13
C ALA A 426 -11.59 13.31 0.79
N TRP A 427 -11.49 14.14 1.84
CA TRP A 427 -11.05 15.53 1.76
C TRP A 427 -9.94 15.77 2.78
N ASN A 428 -8.99 16.61 2.42
CA ASN A 428 -8.01 17.14 3.39
C ASN A 428 -7.66 18.59 3.10
N ARG A 429 -7.11 19.26 4.12
CA ARG A 429 -6.74 20.67 4.08
C ARG A 429 -5.48 20.95 4.87
N LEU A 430 -4.56 21.71 4.28
CA LEU A 430 -3.48 22.36 5.00
C LEU A 430 -4.03 23.54 5.83
N LEU A 431 -3.98 23.45 7.15
CA LEU A 431 -4.44 24.51 8.06
C LEU A 431 -3.37 25.58 8.24
N SER A 432 -2.15 25.16 8.58
CA SER A 432 -1.01 26.08 8.80
C SER A 432 0.32 25.35 8.62
N VAL A 433 1.34 26.08 8.24
CA VAL A 433 2.74 25.64 8.25
C VAL A 433 3.42 26.16 9.49
N SER A 434 4.05 25.27 10.25
CA SER A 434 4.74 25.61 11.50
C SER A 434 6.25 25.70 11.35
N ARG A 435 6.82 24.96 10.38
CA ARG A 435 8.26 24.93 10.11
C ARG A 435 8.54 24.75 8.63
N ASN A 436 9.62 25.36 8.18
CA ASN A 436 10.22 25.23 6.86
C ASN A 436 9.22 25.41 5.68
N ALA A 437 8.48 26.52 5.70
CA ALA A 437 7.48 26.82 4.68
C ALA A 437 8.05 26.87 3.25
N ALA A 438 9.33 27.23 3.10
CA ALA A 438 10.01 27.30 1.82
C ALA A 438 10.18 25.90 1.16
N ALA A 439 10.10 24.82 1.93
CA ALA A 439 10.20 23.46 1.42
C ALA A 439 8.88 22.94 0.80
N LEU A 440 7.76 23.65 0.97
CA LEU A 440 6.48 23.23 0.41
C LEU A 440 6.55 23.03 -1.11
N ASP A 441 5.75 22.08 -1.60
CA ASP A 441 5.55 21.92 -3.03
C ASP A 441 4.86 23.14 -3.64
N THR A 442 5.48 23.71 -4.67
CA THR A 442 5.01 24.95 -5.32
C THR A 442 3.75 24.75 -6.19
N ASN A 443 3.46 23.49 -6.59
CA ASN A 443 2.26 23.12 -7.37
C ASN A 443 1.11 22.63 -6.50
N GLY A 444 1.33 22.48 -5.19
CA GLY A 444 0.33 21.98 -4.26
C GLY A 444 -0.82 22.96 -3.99
N THR A 445 -1.96 22.44 -3.58
CA THR A 445 -3.14 23.21 -3.15
C THR A 445 -3.42 22.99 -1.67
N ARG A 446 -4.07 23.96 -1.02
CA ARG A 446 -4.44 23.83 0.39
C ARG A 446 -5.42 22.70 0.65
N ASP A 447 -6.31 22.45 -0.32
CA ASP A 447 -7.36 21.45 -0.26
C ASP A 447 -7.11 20.35 -1.30
N GLY A 448 -7.51 19.13 -0.96
CA GLY A 448 -7.60 18.02 -1.89
C GLY A 448 -8.87 17.22 -1.66
N VAL A 449 -9.47 16.74 -2.74
CA VAL A 449 -10.63 15.84 -2.73
C VAL A 449 -10.35 14.67 -3.63
N ALA A 450 -10.73 13.48 -3.20
CA ALA A 450 -10.69 12.27 -4.03
C ALA A 450 -11.90 11.39 -3.70
N LEU A 451 -12.31 10.58 -4.65
CA LEU A 451 -13.37 9.59 -4.48
C LEU A 451 -12.94 8.23 -5.02
N ARG A 452 -13.51 7.18 -4.44
CA ARG A 452 -13.48 5.82 -4.98
C ARG A 452 -14.83 5.16 -4.80
N VAL A 453 -15.31 4.51 -5.87
CA VAL A 453 -16.56 3.75 -5.86
C VAL A 453 -16.32 2.40 -6.51
N VAL A 454 -16.90 1.36 -5.95
CA VAL A 454 -16.94 0.00 -6.51
C VAL A 454 -18.40 -0.46 -6.51
N LEU A 455 -18.90 -0.80 -7.68
CA LEU A 455 -20.18 -1.47 -7.88
C LEU A 455 -19.90 -2.90 -8.33
N GLU A 456 -20.44 -3.89 -7.65
CA GLU A 456 -20.26 -5.31 -7.98
C GLU A 456 -21.63 -5.99 -8.09
N PRO A 457 -22.22 -6.07 -9.31
CA PRO A 457 -23.34 -6.96 -9.59
C PRO A 457 -22.99 -8.41 -9.26
N MET A 458 -23.90 -9.12 -8.58
CA MET A 458 -23.72 -10.50 -8.13
C MET A 458 -24.72 -11.41 -8.83
N TYR A 459 -24.24 -12.57 -9.27
CA TYR A 459 -25.02 -13.63 -9.94
C TYR A 459 -24.73 -14.96 -9.22
N ARG A 460 -25.71 -15.40 -8.41
CA ARG A 460 -25.58 -16.62 -7.61
C ARG A 460 -25.95 -17.84 -8.42
N GLY A 461 -25.19 -18.93 -8.26
CA GLY A 461 -25.51 -20.24 -8.83
C GLY A 461 -25.62 -20.21 -10.36
N VAL A 462 -24.75 -19.47 -11.07
CA VAL A 462 -24.77 -19.42 -12.56
C VAL A 462 -24.56 -20.79 -13.19
N ILE A 463 -23.77 -21.63 -12.54
CA ILE A 463 -23.67 -23.08 -12.70
C ILE A 463 -23.55 -23.68 -11.30
N ASP A 464 -23.70 -25.00 -11.17
CA ASP A 464 -23.66 -25.67 -9.88
C ASP A 464 -22.39 -25.33 -9.07
N GLY A 465 -22.59 -24.76 -7.89
CA GLY A 465 -21.53 -24.35 -6.95
C GLY A 465 -20.73 -23.12 -7.35
N VAL A 466 -21.11 -22.34 -8.40
CA VAL A 466 -20.38 -21.14 -8.84
C VAL A 466 -21.20 -19.86 -8.66
N ASP A 467 -20.67 -18.93 -7.92
CA ASP A 467 -21.14 -17.55 -7.84
C ASP A 467 -20.21 -16.62 -8.63
N LEU A 468 -20.80 -15.67 -9.37
CA LEU A 468 -20.07 -14.64 -10.12
C LEU A 468 -20.31 -13.25 -9.55
N GLY A 469 -19.26 -12.43 -9.46
CA GLY A 469 -19.28 -11.00 -9.23
C GLY A 469 -18.65 -10.26 -10.41
N LEU A 470 -19.20 -9.12 -10.78
CA LEU A 470 -18.68 -8.25 -11.86
C LEU A 470 -18.27 -6.88 -11.28
N PRO A 471 -17.13 -6.77 -10.56
CA PRO A 471 -16.72 -5.51 -9.96
C PRO A 471 -16.33 -4.47 -11.02
N ILE A 472 -16.89 -3.27 -10.88
CA ILE A 472 -16.56 -2.06 -11.63
C ILE A 472 -16.11 -1.02 -10.62
N GLY A 473 -14.82 -0.64 -10.66
CA GLY A 473 -14.22 0.32 -9.74
C GLY A 473 -13.79 1.60 -10.44
N LEU A 474 -14.06 2.74 -9.81
CA LEU A 474 -13.63 4.06 -10.27
C LEU A 474 -12.94 4.80 -9.13
N GLY A 475 -11.69 5.20 -9.33
CA GLY A 475 -10.98 6.17 -8.52
C GLY A 475 -10.86 7.49 -9.29
N PHE A 476 -11.12 8.63 -8.65
CA PHE A 476 -11.05 9.95 -9.33
C PHE A 476 -10.73 11.06 -8.34
N ALA A 477 -9.89 12.01 -8.77
CA ALA A 477 -9.74 13.30 -8.11
C ALA A 477 -9.98 14.45 -9.10
N PRO A 478 -10.72 15.52 -8.72
CA PRO A 478 -10.98 16.64 -9.60
C PRO A 478 -9.69 17.40 -9.95
N LYS A 479 -9.72 18.10 -11.08
CA LYS A 479 -8.63 19.00 -11.49
C LYS A 479 -8.35 20.04 -10.38
N GLY A 480 -7.08 20.17 -9.97
CA GLY A 480 -6.70 21.05 -8.88
C GLY A 480 -6.66 20.38 -7.49
N SER A 481 -7.03 19.10 -7.36
CA SER A 481 -6.84 18.33 -6.14
C SER A 481 -5.37 17.90 -5.99
N ARG A 482 -4.54 18.76 -5.40
CA ARG A 482 -3.09 18.60 -5.23
C ARG A 482 -2.68 18.87 -3.77
N PRO A 483 -3.16 18.05 -2.82
CA PRO A 483 -3.17 18.40 -1.40
C PRO A 483 -1.79 18.50 -0.77
N LEU A 484 -1.42 19.67 -0.28
CA LEU A 484 -0.21 19.88 0.54
C LEU A 484 -0.26 19.10 1.87
N ALA A 485 -1.43 18.69 2.31
CA ALA A 485 -1.63 17.88 3.52
C ALA A 485 -1.20 16.41 3.37
N VAL A 486 -0.85 15.97 2.16
CA VAL A 486 -0.37 14.61 1.86
C VAL A 486 1.13 14.69 1.54
N SER A 487 1.96 14.12 2.39
CA SER A 487 3.42 14.23 2.30
C SER A 487 4.02 13.61 1.03
N ASN A 488 3.39 12.56 0.51
CA ASN A 488 3.80 11.89 -0.72
C ASN A 488 2.66 11.88 -1.74
N PRO A 489 2.79 12.53 -2.91
CA PRO A 489 1.77 12.54 -3.96
C PRO A 489 1.27 11.17 -4.40
N ASN A 490 2.11 10.13 -4.35
CA ASN A 490 1.72 8.75 -4.67
C ASN A 490 0.70 8.14 -3.68
N ALA A 491 0.47 8.77 -2.53
CA ALA A 491 -0.57 8.40 -1.58
C ALA A 491 -1.92 9.06 -1.87
N TRP A 492 -2.03 9.78 -2.98
CA TRP A 492 -3.24 10.47 -3.42
C TRP A 492 -3.60 10.14 -4.87
N VAL A 493 -4.86 10.37 -5.24
CA VAL A 493 -5.33 10.18 -6.62
C VAL A 493 -4.84 11.34 -7.49
N PRO A 494 -4.35 11.10 -8.73
CA PRO A 494 -3.86 12.15 -9.61
C PRO A 494 -4.90 13.24 -9.93
N ALA A 495 -4.49 14.49 -9.91
CA ALA A 495 -5.36 15.64 -10.15
C ALA A 495 -5.96 15.65 -11.56
N GLY A 496 -7.28 15.64 -11.67
CA GLY A 496 -8.01 15.52 -12.95
C GLY A 496 -7.90 14.13 -13.58
N GLY A 497 -7.58 13.11 -12.79
CA GLY A 497 -7.37 11.74 -13.25
C GLY A 497 -7.76 10.70 -12.24
N GLY A 498 -7.34 9.45 -12.50
CA GLY A 498 -7.63 8.31 -11.66
C GLY A 498 -7.45 6.99 -12.37
N ASP A 499 -8.21 6.01 -11.93
CA ASP A 499 -8.25 4.66 -12.51
C ASP A 499 -9.68 4.14 -12.65
N LEU A 500 -9.90 3.34 -13.69
CA LEU A 500 -11.12 2.56 -13.92
C LEU A 500 -10.74 1.09 -13.99
N SER A 501 -11.40 0.25 -13.22
CA SER A 501 -11.23 -1.20 -13.28
C SER A 501 -12.54 -1.89 -13.59
N ILE A 502 -12.49 -2.93 -14.44
CA ILE A 502 -13.61 -3.81 -14.74
C ILE A 502 -13.12 -5.23 -14.59
N GLY A 503 -13.86 -6.06 -13.86
CA GLY A 503 -13.41 -7.41 -13.56
C GLY A 503 -14.52 -8.45 -13.52
N VAL A 504 -14.10 -9.69 -13.34
CA VAL A 504 -14.93 -10.87 -13.07
C VAL A 504 -14.31 -11.59 -11.89
N ASN A 505 -15.12 -11.87 -10.88
CA ASN A 505 -14.78 -12.73 -9.75
C ASN A 505 -15.65 -13.97 -9.84
N ALA A 506 -15.08 -15.17 -9.70
CA ALA A 506 -15.83 -16.42 -9.60
C ALA A 506 -15.42 -17.12 -8.30
N ILE A 507 -16.42 -17.57 -7.54
CA ILE A 507 -16.23 -18.37 -6.33
C ILE A 507 -16.84 -19.74 -6.58
N TYR A 508 -16.02 -20.79 -6.43
CA TYR A 508 -16.47 -22.17 -6.56
C TYR A 508 -16.34 -22.91 -5.24
N ARG A 509 -17.48 -23.36 -4.71
CA ARG A 509 -17.60 -24.13 -3.45
C ARG A 509 -16.84 -23.49 -2.29
N ASP A 510 -16.87 -22.16 -2.18
CA ASP A 510 -16.23 -21.32 -1.15
C ASP A 510 -14.70 -21.48 -1.01
N ALA A 511 -14.08 -22.46 -1.65
CA ALA A 511 -12.65 -22.78 -1.55
C ALA A 511 -11.82 -22.19 -2.67
N TRP A 512 -12.34 -22.18 -3.89
CA TRP A 512 -11.65 -21.66 -5.05
C TRP A 512 -12.17 -20.27 -5.42
N ARG A 513 -11.25 -19.36 -5.63
CA ARG A 513 -11.57 -18.00 -6.10
C ARG A 513 -10.75 -17.69 -7.33
N PHE A 514 -11.43 -17.39 -8.42
CA PHE A 514 -10.84 -16.85 -9.62
C PHE A 514 -11.17 -15.37 -9.73
N SER A 515 -10.20 -14.54 -10.10
CA SER A 515 -10.40 -13.12 -10.40
C SER A 515 -9.66 -12.75 -11.67
N MET A 516 -10.29 -11.96 -12.53
CA MET A 516 -9.69 -11.33 -13.70
C MET A 516 -10.15 -9.89 -13.77
N ALA A 517 -9.24 -8.95 -14.05
CA ALA A 517 -9.59 -7.53 -14.17
C ALA A 517 -8.71 -6.82 -15.20
N TYR A 518 -9.30 -5.83 -15.87
CA TYR A 518 -8.61 -4.81 -16.64
C TYR A 518 -8.61 -3.51 -15.86
N THR A 519 -7.45 -2.86 -15.76
CA THR A 519 -7.30 -1.53 -15.13
C THR A 519 -6.79 -0.53 -16.15
N HIS A 520 -7.52 0.58 -16.28
CA HIS A 520 -7.20 1.72 -17.13
C HIS A 520 -6.89 2.94 -16.29
N TYR A 521 -5.74 3.57 -16.54
CA TYR A 521 -5.34 4.83 -15.90
C TYR A 521 -5.68 6.01 -16.82
N PHE A 522 -6.43 7.00 -16.32
CA PHE A 522 -6.85 8.17 -17.08
C PHE A 522 -6.45 9.50 -16.42
N GLY A 523 -6.49 10.58 -17.17
CA GLY A 523 -6.10 11.92 -16.73
C GLY A 523 -4.88 12.47 -17.47
N PRO A 524 -4.42 13.69 -17.12
CA PRO A 524 -3.22 14.29 -17.68
C PRO A 524 -1.97 13.48 -17.33
N ALA A 525 -1.17 13.08 -18.32
CA ALA A 525 0.07 12.34 -18.11
C ALA A 525 1.24 13.29 -17.84
N ASN A 526 2.05 12.99 -16.84
CA ASN A 526 3.37 13.61 -16.61
C ASN A 526 4.21 12.73 -15.69
N THR A 527 5.50 13.00 -15.62
CA THR A 527 6.42 12.37 -14.65
C THR A 527 6.10 12.81 -13.22
N PHE A 528 6.62 12.11 -12.21
CA PHE A 528 6.32 12.39 -10.80
C PHE A 528 6.67 13.82 -10.39
N ASN A 529 7.85 14.29 -10.79
CA ASN A 529 8.29 15.66 -10.60
C ASN A 529 8.75 16.28 -11.93
N ASN A 530 8.67 17.60 -12.03
CA ASN A 530 9.04 18.35 -13.22
C ASN A 530 10.43 18.96 -13.07
N ALA A 531 11.41 18.42 -13.78
CA ALA A 531 12.77 18.94 -13.77
C ALA A 531 12.85 20.43 -14.21
N ASN A 532 11.96 20.87 -15.11
CA ASN A 532 11.91 22.26 -15.59
C ASN A 532 11.23 23.23 -14.61
N GLN A 533 10.67 22.73 -13.48
CA GLN A 533 10.02 23.52 -12.43
C GLN A 533 10.67 23.24 -11.06
N ASN A 534 11.99 23.24 -10.99
CA ASN A 534 12.77 22.99 -9.76
C ASN A 534 12.34 21.71 -9.03
N GLY A 535 11.96 20.66 -9.77
CA GLY A 535 11.56 19.39 -9.17
C GLY A 535 10.18 19.40 -8.52
N ALA A 536 9.34 20.43 -8.73
CA ALA A 536 7.98 20.47 -8.20
C ALA A 536 7.17 19.24 -8.61
N TYR A 537 6.32 18.76 -7.72
CA TYR A 537 5.43 17.62 -8.02
C TYR A 537 4.42 17.99 -9.09
N THR A 538 4.20 17.09 -10.03
CA THR A 538 3.24 17.34 -11.14
C THR A 538 1.81 17.04 -10.74
N TRP A 539 1.59 16.16 -9.76
CA TRP A 539 0.28 15.63 -9.35
C TRP A 539 -0.52 15.01 -10.50
N ALA A 540 0.16 14.68 -11.58
CA ALA A 540 -0.43 14.11 -12.78
C ALA A 540 -0.53 12.58 -12.69
N GLN A 541 -1.17 11.98 -13.71
CA GLN A 541 -1.26 10.52 -13.83
C GLN A 541 0.07 9.94 -14.31
N THR A 542 0.91 9.53 -13.38
CA THR A 542 2.23 8.94 -13.63
C THR A 542 2.17 7.50 -14.16
N LEU A 543 0.98 6.86 -14.11
CA LEU A 543 0.74 5.51 -14.58
C LEU A 543 -0.11 5.48 -15.86
N LYS A 544 -0.24 6.61 -16.59
CA LYS A 544 -1.16 6.78 -17.73
C LYS A 544 -1.00 5.73 -18.84
N ASP A 545 0.17 5.21 -19.05
CA ASP A 545 0.48 4.21 -20.07
C ASP A 545 0.67 2.79 -19.50
N ARG A 546 0.39 2.59 -18.21
CA ARG A 546 0.55 1.32 -17.50
C ARG A 546 -0.76 0.56 -17.32
N ASP A 547 -1.67 0.68 -18.27
CA ASP A 547 -2.87 -0.15 -18.31
C ASP A 547 -2.49 -1.63 -18.33
N PHE A 548 -3.20 -2.45 -17.55
CA PHE A 548 -2.88 -3.87 -17.44
C PHE A 548 -4.12 -4.74 -17.27
N VAL A 549 -3.96 -6.00 -17.67
CA VAL A 549 -4.89 -7.09 -17.35
C VAL A 549 -4.22 -7.97 -16.30
N SER A 550 -4.95 -8.29 -15.24
CA SER A 550 -4.51 -9.24 -14.22
C SER A 550 -5.46 -10.42 -14.10
N ALA A 551 -4.93 -11.57 -13.76
CA ALA A 551 -5.72 -12.77 -13.43
C ALA A 551 -5.11 -13.47 -12.21
N SER A 552 -5.96 -14.04 -11.35
CA SER A 552 -5.50 -14.84 -10.22
C SER A 552 -6.42 -16.01 -9.93
N LEU A 553 -5.83 -17.10 -9.43
CA LEU A 553 -6.52 -18.27 -8.91
C LEU A 553 -6.03 -18.51 -7.47
N THR A 554 -6.97 -18.54 -6.54
CA THR A 554 -6.71 -18.73 -5.11
C THR A 554 -7.42 -19.99 -4.62
N TYR A 555 -6.75 -20.76 -3.78
CA TYR A 555 -7.30 -21.92 -3.09
C TYR A 555 -6.96 -21.82 -1.60
N THR A 556 -7.99 -21.98 -0.74
CA THR A 556 -7.85 -21.97 0.71
C THR A 556 -8.25 -23.34 1.26
N PHE A 557 -7.46 -23.89 2.18
CA PHE A 557 -7.64 -25.23 2.78
C PHE A 557 -7.07 -25.28 4.20
#